data_68538e74cdd22d2870a80a6549632d02
#
_entry.id   68538e74cdd22d2870a80a6549632d02
#
_cell.length_a   1.000
_cell.length_b   1.000
_cell.length_c   1.000
_cell.angle_alpha   90.00
_cell.angle_beta   90.00
_cell.angle_gamma   90.00
#
_symmetry.space_group_name_H-M   'P 1'
#
loop_
_entity.id
_entity.type
_entity.pdbx_description
1 polymer ?
#
loop_
_entity_poly.entity_id
_entity_poly.type
_entity_poly.pdbx_seq_one_letter_code
_entity_poly.pdbx_strand_id
1 'polypeptide(L)'
;KTFYRGEKDFSIHAGQSSSVSVECIIANTLVTVEFAKSLTQAFQSYEVQVASSAGSLTFTSDTPNAIGYYMIPADDAQLSWTFKATTLSGNEYTRTNTLAVAPTTRYDLTFGYEDSGESYDDGGSTLTLDINTEPLETSTVEVPVYRRPSITGKNFGNENELFVELNKGTEQEFWIATSSILTKALVSCDQFTSLGLPVNSFDILAMNAEDKSLFSSYGVNIVSKYNVNTGQGNTKI
;
A
#
# COMPACT_ATOMS: atom_id res chain seq x y z
N LYS A 1 -12.25 26.66 2.71
CA LYS A 1 -12.91 27.73 3.47
C LYS A 1 -14.10 27.15 4.22
N THR A 2 -14.25 27.44 5.50
CA THR A 2 -15.36 27.00 6.34
C THR A 2 -16.69 27.52 5.81
N PHE A 3 -17.67 26.65 5.74
CA PHE A 3 -19.05 26.96 5.35
C PHE A 3 -19.98 26.56 6.48
N TYR A 4 -20.88 27.48 6.85
CA TYR A 4 -21.87 27.25 7.90
C TYR A 4 -23.26 27.15 7.29
N ARG A 5 -24.07 26.22 7.78
CA ARG A 5 -25.47 26.04 7.42
C ARG A 5 -26.35 25.93 8.68
N GLY A 6 -27.50 26.59 8.64
CA GLY A 6 -28.54 26.46 9.62
C GLY A 6 -29.87 26.76 9.00
N GLU A 7 -30.92 26.12 9.48
CA GLU A 7 -32.31 26.31 9.02
C GLU A 7 -33.25 26.33 10.20
N LYS A 8 -34.26 27.20 10.15
CA LYS A 8 -35.30 27.26 11.15
C LYS A 8 -36.60 27.83 10.56
N ASP A 9 -37.66 27.11 10.74
CA ASP A 9 -39.00 27.58 10.36
C ASP A 9 -39.48 28.66 11.34
N PHE A 10 -40.16 29.68 10.84
CA PHE A 10 -40.77 30.70 11.64
C PHE A 10 -42.11 31.16 11.04
N SER A 11 -42.98 31.68 11.89
CA SER A 11 -44.28 32.24 11.49
C SER A 11 -44.33 33.73 11.72
N ILE A 12 -44.94 34.46 10.79
CA ILE A 12 -45.16 35.89 10.88
C ILE A 12 -46.63 36.15 11.19
N HIS A 13 -46.91 36.92 12.23
CA HIS A 13 -48.26 37.35 12.58
C HIS A 13 -48.39 38.87 12.45
N ALA A 14 -49.48 39.31 11.86
CA ALA A 14 -49.70 40.72 11.65
C ALA A 14 -49.72 41.51 12.96
N GLY A 15 -48.97 42.61 13.02
CA GLY A 15 -48.88 43.46 14.20
C GLY A 15 -48.00 42.94 15.37
N GLN A 16 -47.26 41.84 15.16
CA GLN A 16 -46.35 41.32 16.16
C GLN A 16 -44.89 41.33 15.65
N SER A 17 -43.96 41.57 16.59
CA SER A 17 -42.53 41.39 16.33
C SER A 17 -42.13 39.96 16.69
N SER A 18 -41.46 39.28 15.78
CA SER A 18 -40.92 37.94 15.97
C SER A 18 -39.39 37.97 15.88
N SER A 19 -38.72 37.32 16.81
CA SER A 19 -37.27 37.07 16.74
C SER A 19 -37.03 35.61 16.38
N VAL A 20 -36.11 35.38 15.48
CA VAL A 20 -35.67 34.04 15.07
C VAL A 20 -34.20 33.89 15.38
N SER A 21 -33.86 32.86 16.13
CA SER A 21 -32.46 32.44 16.34
C SER A 21 -32.18 31.18 15.52
N VAL A 22 -31.19 31.24 14.62
CA VAL A 22 -30.77 30.11 13.80
C VAL A 22 -29.43 29.61 14.29
N GLU A 23 -29.40 28.35 14.69
CA GLU A 23 -28.16 27.68 15.03
C GLU A 23 -27.50 27.18 13.74
N CYS A 24 -26.22 27.54 13.56
CA CYS A 24 -25.45 27.18 12.35
C CYS A 24 -24.34 26.24 12.74
N ILE A 25 -24.19 25.17 11.97
CA ILE A 25 -23.11 24.19 12.10
C ILE A 25 -22.19 24.28 10.88
N ILE A 26 -20.95 23.81 11.04
CA ILE A 26 -20.03 23.67 9.91
C ILE A 26 -20.56 22.57 8.99
N ALA A 27 -20.86 22.93 7.74
CA ALA A 27 -21.42 22.00 6.76
C ALA A 27 -20.36 21.29 5.91
N ASN A 28 -19.07 21.61 6.11
CA ASN A 28 -17.97 20.91 5.48
C ASN A 28 -17.67 19.58 6.18
N THR A 29 -17.12 18.65 5.43
CA THR A 29 -16.33 17.55 5.98
C THR A 29 -14.92 18.07 6.21
N LEU A 30 -14.37 17.84 7.40
CA LEU A 30 -13.02 18.26 7.79
C LEU A 30 -12.09 17.04 7.68
N VAL A 31 -10.90 17.26 7.13
CA VAL A 31 -9.85 16.23 7.08
C VAL A 31 -8.55 16.82 7.60
N THR A 32 -7.92 16.11 8.52
CA THR A 32 -6.51 16.31 8.89
C THR A 32 -5.71 15.10 8.43
N VAL A 33 -4.44 15.33 8.13
CA VAL A 33 -3.51 14.24 7.78
C VAL A 33 -2.31 14.32 8.70
N GLU A 34 -2.02 13.21 9.33
CA GLU A 34 -0.86 13.01 10.18
C GLU A 34 0.04 11.92 9.58
N PHE A 35 1.34 12.10 9.70
CA PHE A 35 2.36 11.17 9.22
C PHE A 35 3.09 10.59 10.42
N ALA A 36 2.90 9.28 10.66
CA ALA A 36 3.59 8.58 11.72
C ALA A 36 5.10 8.52 11.44
N LYS A 37 5.91 8.56 12.50
CA LYS A 37 7.38 8.48 12.38
C LYS A 37 7.86 7.20 11.69
N SER A 38 7.07 6.13 11.72
CA SER A 38 7.40 4.87 11.06
C SER A 38 7.58 5.01 9.55
N LEU A 39 6.97 6.01 8.90
CA LEU A 39 7.16 6.26 7.46
C LEU A 39 8.63 6.53 7.08
N THR A 40 9.42 7.15 7.97
CA THR A 40 10.84 7.41 7.71
C THR A 40 11.70 6.15 7.62
N GLN A 41 11.17 5.00 8.04
CA GLN A 41 11.85 3.71 7.91
C GLN A 41 11.80 3.16 6.48
N ALA A 42 10.87 3.64 5.65
CA ALA A 42 10.68 3.19 4.28
C ALA A 42 10.84 4.27 3.23
N PHE A 43 10.59 5.53 3.59
CA PHE A 43 10.49 6.63 2.64
C PHE A 43 11.38 7.82 3.01
N GLN A 44 11.99 8.44 1.98
CA GLN A 44 12.76 9.68 2.10
C GLN A 44 11.83 10.90 2.13
N SER A 45 10.76 10.84 1.34
CA SER A 45 9.76 11.90 1.23
C SER A 45 8.39 11.30 0.96
N TYR A 46 7.35 11.99 1.41
CA TYR A 46 5.98 11.57 1.22
C TYR A 46 5.01 12.74 1.28
N GLU A 47 3.91 12.58 0.58
CA GLU A 47 2.78 13.49 0.57
C GLU A 47 1.47 12.71 0.41
N VAL A 48 0.37 13.30 0.83
CA VAL A 48 -0.99 12.77 0.59
C VAL A 48 -1.83 13.83 -0.08
N GLN A 49 -2.37 13.51 -1.24
CA GLN A 49 -3.42 14.29 -1.86
C GLN A 49 -4.78 13.69 -1.48
N VAL A 50 -5.66 14.49 -0.89
CA VAL A 50 -7.05 14.13 -0.61
C VAL A 50 -7.95 14.93 -1.55
N ALA A 51 -8.89 14.27 -2.20
CA ALA A 51 -9.75 14.86 -3.21
C ALA A 51 -11.22 14.48 -3.02
N SER A 52 -12.10 15.41 -3.32
CA SER A 52 -13.52 15.21 -3.57
C SER A 52 -13.84 15.60 -5.02
N SER A 53 -15.07 15.42 -5.46
CA SER A 53 -15.54 15.92 -6.75
C SER A 53 -15.41 17.45 -6.90
N ALA A 54 -15.32 18.20 -5.80
CA ALA A 54 -15.19 19.66 -5.78
C ALA A 54 -13.74 20.16 -5.82
N GLY A 55 -12.74 19.29 -5.64
CA GLY A 55 -11.32 19.66 -5.67
C GLY A 55 -10.44 18.84 -4.75
N SER A 56 -9.15 19.12 -4.76
CA SER A 56 -8.14 18.39 -3.99
C SER A 56 -7.26 19.31 -3.16
N LEU A 57 -6.72 18.77 -2.07
CA LEU A 57 -5.71 19.40 -1.24
C LEU A 57 -4.56 18.41 -1.03
N THR A 58 -3.32 18.93 -1.01
CA THR A 58 -2.13 18.14 -0.72
C THR A 58 -1.64 18.46 0.68
N PHE A 59 -1.36 17.41 1.45
CA PHE A 59 -0.80 17.44 2.78
C PHE A 59 0.62 16.91 2.72
N THR A 60 1.53 17.61 3.40
CA THR A 60 2.95 17.25 3.48
C THR A 60 3.42 17.28 4.93
N SER A 61 4.57 16.67 5.21
CA SER A 61 5.21 16.76 6.53
C SER A 61 5.53 18.21 6.97
N ASP A 62 5.64 19.14 6.00
CA ASP A 62 5.96 20.55 6.27
C ASP A 62 4.71 21.36 6.68
N THR A 63 3.53 20.78 6.53
CA THR A 63 2.26 21.42 6.91
C THR A 63 1.53 20.64 8.01
N PRO A 64 2.17 20.42 9.19
CA PRO A 64 1.53 19.73 10.29
C PRO A 64 0.30 20.50 10.76
N ASN A 65 -0.76 19.79 11.13
CA ASN A 65 -2.05 20.34 11.57
C ASN A 65 -2.85 21.12 10.50
N ALA A 66 -2.51 20.97 9.21
CA ALA A 66 -3.35 21.52 8.16
C ALA A 66 -4.73 20.87 8.17
N ILE A 67 -5.77 21.69 8.03
CA ILE A 67 -7.15 21.22 7.97
C ILE A 67 -7.71 21.44 6.58
N GLY A 68 -8.10 20.35 5.92
CA GLY A 68 -8.84 20.36 4.67
C GLY A 68 -10.34 20.53 4.93
N TYR A 69 -10.99 21.41 4.20
CA TYR A 69 -12.45 21.63 4.24
C TYR A 69 -13.04 21.19 2.90
N TYR A 70 -13.78 20.10 2.92
CA TYR A 70 -14.36 19.51 1.71
C TYR A 70 -15.87 19.72 1.69
N MET A 71 -16.39 20.11 0.53
CA MET A 71 -17.81 20.02 0.24
C MET A 71 -18.10 18.63 -0.27
N ILE A 72 -18.94 17.90 0.43
CA ILE A 72 -19.33 16.54 0.09
C ILE A 72 -20.77 16.56 -0.40
N PRO A 73 -21.02 16.30 -1.68
CA PRO A 73 -22.37 16.14 -2.21
C PRO A 73 -23.07 14.92 -1.59
N ALA A 74 -24.36 14.99 -1.40
CA ALA A 74 -25.12 13.88 -0.79
C ALA A 74 -25.16 12.62 -1.68
N ASP A 75 -25.00 12.80 -2.98
CA ASP A 75 -24.98 11.75 -4.02
C ASP A 75 -23.57 11.19 -4.30
N ASP A 76 -22.52 11.84 -3.78
CA ASP A 76 -21.12 11.42 -3.93
C ASP A 76 -20.40 11.56 -2.57
N ALA A 77 -20.80 10.73 -1.62
CA ALA A 77 -20.32 10.78 -0.24
C ALA A 77 -18.96 10.05 -0.10
N GLN A 78 -17.97 10.44 -0.93
CA GLN A 78 -16.65 9.85 -0.95
C GLN A 78 -15.54 10.91 -1.02
N LEU A 79 -14.40 10.57 -0.42
CA LEU A 79 -13.10 11.19 -0.65
C LEU A 79 -12.16 10.15 -1.24
N SER A 80 -11.36 10.54 -2.21
CA SER A 80 -10.21 9.74 -2.64
C SER A 80 -8.95 10.30 -1.99
N TRP A 81 -8.03 9.41 -1.64
CA TRP A 81 -6.70 9.81 -1.23
C TRP A 81 -5.63 9.12 -2.06
N THR A 82 -4.57 9.85 -2.33
CA THR A 82 -3.38 9.34 -3.04
C THR A 82 -2.15 9.66 -2.21
N PHE A 83 -1.55 8.62 -1.66
CA PHE A 83 -0.25 8.69 -1.00
C PHE A 83 0.84 8.56 -2.07
N LYS A 84 1.75 9.52 -2.13
CA LYS A 84 2.93 9.52 -2.99
C LYS A 84 4.17 9.60 -2.13
N ALA A 85 5.17 8.82 -2.43
CA ALA A 85 6.41 8.78 -1.66
C ALA A 85 7.60 8.41 -2.54
N THR A 86 8.79 8.76 -2.08
CA THR A 86 10.06 8.24 -2.59
C THR A 86 10.64 7.30 -1.55
N THR A 87 10.91 6.05 -1.93
CA THR A 87 11.50 5.07 -1.02
C THR A 87 12.95 5.44 -0.68
N LEU A 88 13.51 4.84 0.38
CA LEU A 88 14.93 5.01 0.73
C LEU A 88 15.89 4.59 -0.39
N SER A 89 15.45 3.71 -1.29
CA SER A 89 16.20 3.32 -2.49
C SER A 89 16.00 4.26 -3.70
N GLY A 90 15.26 5.36 -3.54
CA GLY A 90 15.02 6.35 -4.59
C GLY A 90 13.91 6.00 -5.58
N ASN A 91 13.13 4.96 -5.34
CA ASN A 91 12.01 4.59 -6.21
C ASN A 91 10.74 5.36 -5.84
N GLU A 92 9.94 5.68 -6.85
CA GLU A 92 8.61 6.24 -6.63
C GLU A 92 7.64 5.16 -6.13
N TYR A 93 6.83 5.55 -5.16
CA TYR A 93 5.74 4.76 -4.62
C TYR A 93 4.45 5.57 -4.65
N THR A 94 3.38 5.00 -5.17
CA THR A 94 2.06 5.63 -5.19
C THR A 94 0.98 4.65 -4.79
N ARG A 95 0.10 5.09 -3.89
CA ARG A 95 -1.07 4.33 -3.47
C ARG A 95 -2.30 5.22 -3.44
N THR A 96 -3.39 4.75 -4.05
CA THR A 96 -4.68 5.45 -4.08
C THR A 96 -5.77 4.54 -3.54
N ASN A 97 -6.68 5.13 -2.77
CA ASN A 97 -7.89 4.46 -2.32
C ASN A 97 -9.01 5.49 -2.09
N THR A 98 -10.20 5.02 -1.78
CA THR A 98 -11.35 5.85 -1.47
C THR A 98 -11.80 5.65 -0.02
N LEU A 99 -12.38 6.68 0.55
CA LEU A 99 -12.94 6.70 1.90
C LEU A 99 -14.38 7.19 1.79
N ALA A 100 -15.34 6.36 2.25
CA ALA A 100 -16.71 6.81 2.41
C ALA A 100 -16.78 7.82 3.57
N VAL A 101 -17.40 8.96 3.33
CA VAL A 101 -17.46 10.05 4.31
C VAL A 101 -18.88 10.57 4.48
N ALA A 102 -19.16 11.12 5.66
CA ALA A 102 -20.41 11.82 5.96
C ALA A 102 -20.18 13.34 5.95
N PRO A 103 -21.13 14.14 5.50
CA PRO A 103 -21.11 15.59 5.70
C PRO A 103 -21.00 15.95 7.19
N THR A 104 -20.49 17.12 7.51
CA THR A 104 -20.38 17.65 8.89
C THR A 104 -19.56 16.78 9.85
N THR A 105 -18.69 15.94 9.33
CA THR A 105 -17.86 15.02 10.12
C THR A 105 -16.39 15.36 9.94
N ARG A 106 -15.63 15.20 11.02
CA ARG A 106 -14.17 15.31 10.99
C ARG A 106 -13.55 13.93 10.83
N TYR A 107 -12.54 13.83 9.99
CA TYR A 107 -11.73 12.66 9.74
C TYR A 107 -10.27 12.99 9.99
N ASP A 108 -9.66 12.32 10.94
CA ASP A 108 -8.23 12.42 11.21
C ASP A 108 -7.57 11.16 10.60
N LEU A 109 -6.77 11.36 9.55
CA LEU A 109 -6.12 10.30 8.78
C LEU A 109 -4.66 10.20 9.21
N THR A 110 -4.25 9.10 9.81
CA THR A 110 -2.86 8.86 10.19
C THR A 110 -2.24 7.82 9.27
N PHE A 111 -1.28 8.23 8.45
CA PHE A 111 -0.51 7.33 7.60
C PHE A 111 0.72 6.85 8.35
N GLY A 112 0.92 5.54 8.35
CA GLY A 112 2.04 4.87 9.00
C GLY A 112 2.65 3.80 8.10
N TYR A 113 3.71 3.18 8.59
CA TYR A 113 4.38 2.07 7.95
C TYR A 113 4.64 0.99 8.99
N GLU A 114 4.25 -0.23 8.68
CA GLU A 114 4.55 -1.40 9.48
C GLU A 114 5.46 -2.33 8.68
N ASP A 115 6.59 -2.66 9.26
CA ASP A 115 7.45 -3.73 8.78
C ASP A 115 7.04 -5.01 9.51
N SER A 116 6.55 -5.99 8.80
CA SER A 116 6.10 -7.26 9.38
C SER A 116 7.22 -8.11 9.95
N GLY A 117 8.43 -7.52 10.08
CA GLY A 117 9.59 -8.18 10.67
C GLY A 117 10.14 -9.31 9.81
N GLU A 118 11.37 -9.70 10.06
CA GLU A 118 12.15 -10.70 9.36
C GLU A 118 11.54 -12.13 9.39
N SER A 119 10.40 -12.32 8.84
CA SER A 119 9.96 -13.63 8.45
C SER A 119 10.17 -13.76 6.95
N TYR A 120 11.11 -14.58 6.54
CA TYR A 120 11.30 -14.99 5.14
C TYR A 120 10.04 -15.62 4.55
N ASP A 121 9.07 -15.96 5.40
CA ASP A 121 7.79 -16.54 5.02
C ASP A 121 6.68 -15.51 4.70
N ASP A 122 6.80 -14.25 5.11
CA ASP A 122 5.71 -13.26 5.02
C ASP A 122 6.13 -11.88 4.52
N GLY A 123 7.08 -11.79 3.61
CA GLY A 123 7.70 -10.57 3.07
C GLY A 123 6.81 -9.36 2.77
N GLY A 124 6.07 -8.86 3.73
CA GLY A 124 5.12 -7.77 3.60
C GLY A 124 5.40 -6.61 4.53
N SER A 125 5.66 -5.50 3.94
CA SER A 125 5.54 -4.21 4.63
C SER A 125 4.23 -3.59 4.23
N THR A 126 3.57 -2.98 5.18
CA THR A 126 2.23 -2.43 4.99
C THR A 126 2.25 -0.92 5.23
N LEU A 127 1.73 -0.16 4.27
CA LEU A 127 1.32 1.21 4.52
C LEU A 127 0.02 1.14 5.33
N THR A 128 0.05 1.61 6.57
CA THR A 128 -1.13 1.67 7.43
C THR A 128 -1.83 3.00 7.27
N LEU A 129 -3.13 2.98 7.35
CA LEU A 129 -3.97 4.16 7.45
C LEU A 129 -4.95 3.97 8.59
N ASP A 130 -4.73 4.71 9.68
CA ASP A 130 -5.66 4.83 10.77
C ASP A 130 -6.61 6.00 10.52
N ILE A 131 -7.89 5.74 10.63
CA ILE A 131 -8.94 6.74 10.42
C ILE A 131 -9.71 6.91 11.72
N ASN A 132 -9.62 8.10 12.30
CA ASN A 132 -10.42 8.51 13.45
C ASN A 132 -11.51 9.47 12.99
N THR A 133 -12.74 9.21 13.40
CA THR A 133 -13.90 10.07 13.12
C THR A 133 -14.48 10.63 14.41
N GLU A 134 -14.84 11.89 14.44
CA GLU A 134 -15.58 12.46 15.56
C GLU A 134 -17.08 12.52 15.26
N PRO A 135 -17.91 11.94 16.15
CA PRO A 135 -17.56 11.22 17.36
C PRO A 135 -17.18 9.75 17.13
N LEU A 136 -15.91 9.48 17.35
CA LEU A 136 -15.21 8.23 17.67
C LEU A 136 -15.70 6.91 17.04
N GLU A 137 -15.37 6.67 15.79
CA GLU A 137 -15.09 5.31 15.34
C GLU A 137 -13.66 5.26 14.78
N THR A 138 -12.82 4.42 15.34
CA THR A 138 -11.49 4.15 14.82
C THR A 138 -11.58 2.95 13.89
N SER A 139 -11.21 3.10 12.63
CA SER A 139 -11.04 1.98 11.72
C SER A 139 -9.63 1.98 11.17
N THR A 140 -8.94 0.84 11.27
CA THR A 140 -7.62 0.64 10.66
C THR A 140 -7.81 -0.02 9.31
N VAL A 141 -7.29 0.60 8.26
CA VAL A 141 -7.27 0.03 6.92
C VAL A 141 -5.83 -0.31 6.58
N GLU A 142 -5.53 -1.61 6.59
CA GLU A 142 -4.23 -2.10 6.12
C GLU A 142 -4.18 -2.03 4.58
N VAL A 143 -3.16 -1.35 4.08
CA VAL A 143 -2.95 -1.21 2.65
C VAL A 143 -1.60 -1.84 2.31
N PRO A 144 -1.57 -2.97 1.56
CA PRO A 144 -0.33 -3.65 1.27
C PRO A 144 0.62 -2.75 0.47
N VAL A 145 1.86 -2.64 0.94
CA VAL A 145 2.94 -1.98 0.24
C VAL A 145 3.56 -2.97 -0.73
N TYR A 146 3.45 -2.72 -2.03
CA TYR A 146 4.11 -3.53 -3.04
C TYR A 146 5.60 -3.17 -3.08
N ARG A 147 6.43 -4.02 -2.50
CA ARG A 147 7.89 -3.95 -2.69
C ARG A 147 8.28 -4.60 -4.00
N ARG A 148 9.39 -4.16 -4.57
CA ARG A 148 10.02 -4.92 -5.65
C ARG A 148 10.33 -6.34 -5.13
N PRO A 149 10.17 -7.38 -5.96
CA PRO A 149 10.65 -8.70 -5.61
C PRO A 149 12.11 -8.63 -5.17
N SER A 150 12.41 -9.21 -4.03
CA SER A 150 13.79 -9.36 -3.55
C SER A 150 14.23 -10.80 -3.73
N ILE A 151 15.47 -10.99 -4.13
CA ILE A 151 16.11 -12.31 -4.22
C ILE A 151 17.09 -12.38 -3.06
N THR A 152 16.90 -13.37 -2.19
CA THR A 152 17.83 -13.68 -1.11
C THR A 152 18.13 -15.16 -1.11
N GLY A 153 19.24 -15.58 -0.55
CA GLY A 153 19.56 -17.00 -0.52
C GLY A 153 20.56 -17.34 0.58
N LYS A 154 20.61 -18.62 0.89
CA LYS A 154 21.62 -19.18 1.77
C LYS A 154 22.96 -19.13 1.06
N ASN A 155 23.98 -18.57 1.68
CA ASN A 155 25.33 -18.39 1.13
C ASN A 155 25.44 -17.38 -0.05
N PHE A 156 24.46 -16.50 -0.22
CA PHE A 156 24.59 -15.34 -1.11
C PHE A 156 25.46 -14.27 -0.44
N GLY A 157 26.44 -13.77 -1.17
CA GLY A 157 27.23 -12.60 -0.77
C GLY A 157 26.51 -11.29 -1.05
N ASN A 158 27.22 -10.19 -0.85
CA ASN A 158 26.73 -8.87 -1.27
C ASN A 158 26.46 -8.89 -2.77
N GLU A 159 25.43 -8.16 -3.22
CA GLU A 159 25.03 -8.10 -4.63
C GLU A 159 24.51 -9.42 -5.25
N ASN A 160 23.99 -10.33 -4.41
CA ASN A 160 23.47 -11.63 -4.83
C ASN A 160 24.51 -12.55 -5.49
N GLU A 161 25.76 -12.39 -5.15
CA GLU A 161 26.81 -13.32 -5.58
C GLU A 161 26.68 -14.66 -4.88
N LEU A 162 26.70 -15.75 -5.65
CA LEU A 162 26.67 -17.11 -5.15
C LEU A 162 28.07 -17.73 -5.19
N PHE A 163 28.60 -18.09 -4.02
CA PHE A 163 29.87 -18.78 -3.90
C PHE A 163 29.66 -20.29 -3.85
N VAL A 164 30.21 -21.00 -4.83
CA VAL A 164 30.16 -22.47 -4.93
C VAL A 164 31.57 -23.02 -4.84
N GLU A 165 31.81 -23.92 -3.87
CA GLU A 165 33.09 -24.63 -3.80
C GLU A 165 33.13 -25.74 -4.84
N LEU A 166 34.18 -25.74 -5.64
CA LEU A 166 34.41 -26.76 -6.66
C LEU A 166 34.51 -28.16 -6.01
N ASN A 167 33.83 -29.15 -6.58
CA ASN A 167 33.77 -30.55 -6.11
C ASN A 167 33.12 -30.81 -4.74
N LYS A 168 32.43 -29.83 -4.16
CA LYS A 168 31.53 -30.05 -3.01
C LYS A 168 30.11 -29.96 -3.55
N GLY A 169 29.34 -31.03 -3.40
CA GLY A 169 27.90 -31.00 -3.62
C GLY A 169 27.28 -30.15 -2.51
N THR A 170 26.89 -28.92 -2.82
CA THR A 170 26.21 -28.01 -1.87
C THR A 170 24.81 -27.73 -2.40
N GLU A 171 23.82 -27.97 -1.55
CA GLU A 171 22.47 -27.45 -1.81
C GLU A 171 22.50 -25.94 -1.65
N GLN A 172 21.98 -25.25 -2.65
CA GLN A 172 21.79 -23.83 -2.64
C GLN A 172 20.28 -23.55 -2.63
N GLU A 173 19.88 -22.65 -1.75
CA GLU A 173 18.51 -22.19 -1.69
C GLU A 173 18.46 -20.70 -1.95
N PHE A 174 17.57 -20.27 -2.80
CA PHE A 174 17.25 -18.86 -2.93
C PHE A 174 15.74 -18.62 -2.92
N TRP A 175 15.38 -17.45 -2.46
CA TRP A 175 14.02 -17.06 -2.21
C TRP A 175 13.69 -15.81 -3.00
N ILE A 176 12.55 -15.82 -3.66
CA ILE A 176 11.99 -14.63 -4.26
C ILE A 176 10.83 -14.21 -3.36
N ALA A 177 11.07 -13.19 -2.53
CA ALA A 177 10.04 -12.61 -1.68
C ALA A 177 9.29 -11.51 -2.45
N THR A 178 7.97 -11.54 -2.37
CA THR A 178 7.10 -10.61 -3.09
C THR A 178 5.95 -10.16 -2.20
N SER A 179 5.54 -8.91 -2.35
CA SER A 179 4.36 -8.35 -1.69
C SER A 179 3.06 -8.59 -2.47
N SER A 180 3.13 -9.28 -3.60
CA SER A 180 1.96 -9.68 -4.40
C SER A 180 2.26 -10.95 -5.18
N ILE A 181 1.24 -11.54 -5.81
CA ILE A 181 1.43 -12.71 -6.67
C ILE A 181 2.43 -12.38 -7.79
N LEU A 182 3.49 -13.19 -7.90
CA LEU A 182 4.33 -13.17 -9.08
C LEU A 182 3.54 -13.67 -10.29
N THR A 183 3.47 -12.88 -11.33
CA THR A 183 2.84 -13.28 -12.60
C THR A 183 3.86 -13.88 -13.58
N LYS A 184 5.15 -13.58 -13.38
CA LYS A 184 6.25 -14.06 -14.21
C LYS A 184 7.55 -14.07 -13.42
N ALA A 185 8.34 -15.15 -13.58
CA ALA A 185 9.69 -15.24 -13.04
C ALA A 185 10.60 -15.95 -14.05
N LEU A 186 11.42 -15.18 -14.77
CA LEU A 186 12.33 -15.71 -15.77
C LEU A 186 13.65 -16.10 -15.12
N VAL A 187 14.07 -17.33 -15.36
CA VAL A 187 15.42 -17.82 -15.08
C VAL A 187 16.12 -18.06 -16.40
N SER A 188 17.29 -17.46 -16.58
CA SER A 188 18.06 -17.55 -17.81
C SER A 188 19.51 -17.95 -17.50
N CYS A 189 20.04 -18.86 -18.31
CA CYS A 189 21.44 -19.23 -18.30
C CYS A 189 21.85 -19.68 -19.69
N ASP A 190 22.94 -19.15 -20.22
CA ASP A 190 23.44 -19.47 -21.57
C ASP A 190 23.87 -20.92 -21.71
N GLN A 191 24.10 -21.62 -20.61
CA GLN A 191 24.53 -23.01 -20.60
C GLN A 191 23.37 -24.01 -20.51
N PHE A 192 22.12 -23.59 -20.35
CA PHE A 192 21.01 -24.51 -20.19
C PHE A 192 20.85 -25.49 -21.34
N THR A 193 20.98 -25.03 -22.58
CA THR A 193 20.91 -25.94 -23.76
C THR A 193 22.08 -26.91 -23.83
N SER A 194 23.28 -26.52 -23.38
CA SER A 194 24.43 -27.45 -23.31
C SER A 194 24.28 -28.48 -22.19
N LEU A 195 23.45 -28.20 -21.18
CA LEU A 195 23.08 -29.13 -20.11
C LEU A 195 21.87 -30.02 -20.48
N GLY A 196 21.33 -29.91 -21.69
CA GLY A 196 20.23 -30.74 -22.19
C GLY A 196 18.84 -30.14 -21.99
N LEU A 197 18.74 -28.87 -21.51
CA LEU A 197 17.49 -28.18 -21.44
C LEU A 197 17.07 -27.63 -22.81
N PRO A 198 15.77 -27.56 -23.14
CA PRO A 198 15.31 -27.20 -24.49
C PRO A 198 15.56 -25.74 -24.87
N VAL A 199 15.67 -24.85 -23.87
CA VAL A 199 15.89 -23.41 -24.09
C VAL A 199 16.78 -22.83 -22.98
N ASN A 200 17.37 -21.66 -23.24
CA ASN A 200 18.21 -20.95 -22.25
C ASN A 200 17.44 -20.02 -21.31
N SER A 201 16.14 -19.97 -21.40
CA SER A 201 15.31 -19.14 -20.52
C SER A 201 13.97 -19.80 -20.27
N PHE A 202 13.56 -19.86 -19.01
CA PHE A 202 12.28 -20.42 -18.55
C PHE A 202 11.52 -19.45 -17.68
N ASP A 203 10.20 -19.40 -17.85
CA ASP A 203 9.33 -18.85 -16.83
C ASP A 203 9.00 -19.94 -15.82
N ILE A 204 9.62 -19.91 -14.65
CA ILE A 204 9.49 -20.95 -13.62
C ILE A 204 8.06 -21.04 -13.05
N LEU A 205 7.22 -20.03 -13.23
CA LEU A 205 5.82 -20.05 -12.81
C LEU A 205 4.90 -20.69 -13.85
N ALA A 206 5.32 -20.70 -15.12
CA ALA A 206 4.53 -21.23 -16.23
C ALA A 206 5.07 -22.58 -16.74
N MET A 207 5.99 -23.23 -16.00
CA MET A 207 6.54 -24.52 -16.39
C MET A 207 5.48 -25.61 -16.42
N ASN A 208 5.45 -26.38 -17.49
CA ASN A 208 4.65 -27.60 -17.60
C ASN A 208 5.22 -28.74 -16.73
N ALA A 209 4.52 -29.88 -16.68
CA ALA A 209 4.93 -31.01 -15.85
C ALA A 209 6.24 -31.66 -16.34
N GLU A 210 6.49 -31.65 -17.65
CA GLU A 210 7.70 -32.22 -18.27
C GLU A 210 8.91 -31.35 -17.90
N ASP A 211 8.81 -30.01 -18.04
CA ASP A 211 9.88 -29.10 -17.66
C ASP A 211 10.19 -29.19 -16.15
N LYS A 212 9.17 -29.27 -15.30
CA LYS A 212 9.37 -29.44 -13.84
C LYS A 212 10.11 -30.74 -13.52
N SER A 213 9.73 -31.82 -14.19
CA SER A 213 10.37 -33.12 -14.02
C SER A 213 11.84 -33.08 -14.49
N LEU A 214 12.09 -32.41 -15.60
CA LEU A 214 13.43 -32.24 -16.14
C LEU A 214 14.30 -31.40 -15.15
N PHE A 215 13.80 -30.27 -14.66
CA PHE A 215 14.52 -29.46 -13.68
C PHE A 215 14.79 -30.24 -12.38
N SER A 216 13.78 -31.01 -11.90
CA SER A 216 13.95 -31.86 -10.72
C SER A 216 15.02 -32.94 -10.93
N SER A 217 15.19 -33.47 -12.13
CA SER A 217 16.25 -34.42 -12.44
C SER A 217 17.68 -33.83 -12.34
N TYR A 218 17.79 -32.51 -12.44
CA TYR A 218 19.02 -31.76 -12.19
C TYR A 218 19.12 -31.26 -10.73
N GLY A 219 18.21 -31.68 -9.85
CA GLY A 219 18.20 -31.31 -8.45
C GLY A 219 17.56 -29.95 -8.16
N VAL A 220 16.89 -29.33 -9.14
CA VAL A 220 16.21 -28.03 -8.96
C VAL A 220 14.76 -28.24 -8.55
N ASN A 221 14.37 -27.78 -7.38
CA ASN A 221 13.01 -27.87 -6.84
C ASN A 221 12.43 -26.48 -6.66
N ILE A 222 11.24 -26.23 -7.20
CA ILE A 222 10.55 -24.96 -7.15
C ILE A 222 9.31 -25.11 -6.27
N VAL A 223 9.23 -24.34 -5.19
CA VAL A 223 8.09 -24.32 -4.27
C VAL A 223 7.57 -22.89 -4.17
N SER A 224 6.32 -22.67 -4.53
CA SER A 224 5.66 -21.38 -4.39
C SER A 224 4.60 -21.44 -3.31
N LYS A 225 4.64 -20.48 -2.38
CA LYS A 225 3.60 -20.26 -1.39
C LYS A 225 3.06 -18.85 -1.54
N TYR A 226 1.77 -18.71 -1.49
CA TYR A 226 1.09 -17.43 -1.58
C TYR A 226 -0.01 -17.34 -0.53
N ASN A 227 0.01 -16.25 0.25
CA ASN A 227 -1.02 -15.99 1.23
C ASN A 227 -2.12 -15.12 0.61
N VAL A 228 -3.29 -15.71 0.39
CA VAL A 228 -4.43 -15.02 -0.23
C VAL A 228 -4.99 -13.88 0.63
N ASN A 229 -4.77 -13.92 1.94
CA ASN A 229 -5.30 -12.90 2.85
C ASN A 229 -4.42 -11.64 2.91
N THR A 230 -3.11 -11.80 2.77
CA THR A 230 -2.15 -10.68 2.83
C THR A 230 -1.67 -10.21 1.46
N GLY A 231 -1.97 -10.96 0.41
CA GLY A 231 -1.47 -10.66 -0.94
C GLY A 231 0.04 -10.89 -1.09
N GLN A 232 0.66 -11.61 -0.16
CA GLN A 232 2.12 -11.83 -0.11
C GLN A 232 2.47 -13.21 -0.64
N GLY A 233 3.62 -13.34 -1.25
CA GLY A 233 4.08 -14.61 -1.79
C GLY A 233 5.59 -14.81 -1.70
N ASN A 234 5.97 -16.05 -1.47
CA ASN A 234 7.34 -16.51 -1.51
C ASN A 234 7.48 -17.63 -2.53
N THR A 235 8.47 -17.54 -3.38
CA THR A 235 8.87 -18.64 -4.25
C THR A 235 10.28 -19.06 -3.86
N LYS A 236 10.41 -20.31 -3.45
CA LYS A 236 11.68 -20.95 -3.14
C LYS A 236 12.14 -21.76 -4.36
N ILE A 237 13.38 -21.64 -4.71
CA ILE A 237 14.05 -22.41 -5.75
C ILE A 237 15.24 -23.13 -5.15
#